data_8c7d00de2d05b8f6e5844f0b2e834d63
#
_entry.id   8c7d00de2d05b8f6e5844f0b2e834d63
#
_cell.length_a   1.000
_cell.length_b   1.000
_cell.length_c   1.000
_cell.angle_alpha   90.00
_cell.angle_beta   90.00
_cell.angle_gamma   90.00
#
_symmetry.space_group_name_H-M   'P 1'
#
loop_
_entity.id
_entity.type
_entity.pdbx_description
1 polymer ?
#
loop_
_entity_poly.entity_id
_entity_poly.type
_entity_poly.pdbx_seq_one_letter_code
_entity_poly.pdbx_strand_id
1 'polypeptide(L)'
;MPLLMKHTGPLWGIWKIEESSEVLLSLLRNREEYLPQLELIRTERRREWLACRVLLQELTGGPVCVAYRPNGAPYLSGSSLHISISHTKGYAAVLLQNRPAAGIDIEYHSGRVSRIRSRFMNPEEEAGIDKEHETEHLLLHWCAKETLFKMIGQEEVDFLHHLHVRPFPYAEEGSFTVYETRTEEGAVYRLDYLVTPDFVLTRS
;
A
#
# COMPACT_ATOMS: atom_id res chain seq x y z
N MET A 1 -19.11 7.31 8.99
CA MET A 1 -18.15 7.78 7.97
C MET A 1 -17.07 6.71 7.80
N PRO A 2 -16.76 6.30 6.60
CA PRO A 2 -15.87 5.16 6.34
C PRO A 2 -14.37 5.44 6.49
N LEU A 3 -13.94 6.62 6.93
CA LEU A 3 -12.57 6.86 7.38
C LEU A 3 -12.32 6.00 8.62
N LEU A 4 -11.59 4.90 8.42
CA LEU A 4 -11.35 3.91 9.47
C LEU A 4 -10.21 4.32 10.38
N MET A 5 -9.12 4.85 9.79
CA MET A 5 -7.93 5.30 10.51
C MET A 5 -7.36 6.57 9.88
N LYS A 6 -6.82 7.46 10.72
CA LYS A 6 -6.07 8.65 10.30
C LYS A 6 -4.96 8.94 11.30
N HIS A 7 -3.73 9.05 10.82
CA HIS A 7 -2.53 9.40 11.59
C HIS A 7 -1.89 10.66 11.01
N THR A 8 -1.26 11.45 11.86
CA THR A 8 -0.72 12.77 11.50
C THR A 8 0.80 12.88 11.48
N GLY A 9 1.51 11.85 11.92
CA GLY A 9 2.96 11.84 11.87
C GLY A 9 3.57 10.43 11.80
N PRO A 10 3.82 9.86 10.63
CA PRO A 10 3.54 10.32 9.26
C PRO A 10 2.05 10.42 8.94
N LEU A 11 1.71 11.17 7.90
CA LEU A 11 0.31 11.36 7.51
C LEU A 11 -0.16 10.16 6.66
N TRP A 12 -0.98 9.31 7.23
CA TRP A 12 -1.55 8.16 6.52
C TRP A 12 -2.95 7.83 7.03
N GLY A 13 -3.69 7.05 6.25
CA GLY A 13 -5.01 6.62 6.66
C GLY A 13 -5.53 5.43 5.86
N ILE A 14 -6.65 4.90 6.35
CA ILE A 14 -7.40 3.80 5.74
C ILE A 14 -8.86 4.22 5.59
N TRP A 15 -9.40 3.95 4.41
CA TRP A 15 -10.82 4.12 4.09
C TRP A 15 -11.47 2.76 3.90
N LYS A 16 -12.55 2.49 4.63
CA LYS A 16 -13.41 1.33 4.37
C LYS A 16 -14.40 1.70 3.27
N ILE A 17 -14.37 0.98 2.17
CA ILE A 17 -15.15 1.30 0.96
C ILE A 17 -16.55 0.71 1.08
N GLU A 18 -17.49 1.48 1.55
CA GLU A 18 -18.91 1.09 1.66
C GLU A 18 -19.80 1.78 0.60
N GLU A 19 -19.32 2.90 0.04
CA GLU A 19 -20.05 3.74 -0.90
C GLU A 19 -20.02 3.20 -2.34
N SER A 20 -20.97 3.67 -3.14
CA SER A 20 -20.94 3.52 -4.60
C SER A 20 -19.93 4.49 -5.24
N SER A 21 -19.57 4.24 -6.51
CA SER A 21 -18.69 5.14 -7.27
C SER A 21 -19.26 6.55 -7.38
N GLU A 22 -20.59 6.69 -7.55
CA GLU A 22 -21.27 7.98 -7.67
C GLU A 22 -21.19 8.77 -6.37
N VAL A 23 -21.37 8.10 -5.23
CA VAL A 23 -21.24 8.73 -3.91
C VAL A 23 -19.80 9.17 -3.68
N LEU A 24 -18.82 8.30 -3.91
CA LEU A 24 -17.40 8.66 -3.76
C LEU A 24 -17.00 9.83 -4.66
N LEU A 25 -17.47 9.86 -5.90
CA LEU A 25 -17.21 10.97 -6.83
C LEU A 25 -17.83 12.28 -6.30
N SER A 26 -19.03 12.22 -5.71
CA SER A 26 -19.70 13.41 -5.15
C SER A 26 -18.99 14.00 -3.93
N LEU A 27 -18.19 13.21 -3.21
CA LEU A 27 -17.39 13.66 -2.07
C LEU A 27 -16.14 14.45 -2.49
N LEU A 28 -15.68 14.31 -3.73
CA LEU A 28 -14.50 15.01 -4.24
C LEU A 28 -14.83 16.46 -4.59
N ARG A 29 -14.08 17.40 -4.02
CA ARG A 29 -14.27 18.85 -4.26
C ARG A 29 -13.81 19.26 -5.66
N ASN A 30 -12.82 18.58 -6.23
CA ASN A 30 -12.27 18.79 -7.58
C ASN A 30 -12.65 17.65 -8.54
N ARG A 31 -13.85 17.10 -8.42
CA ARG A 31 -14.32 15.95 -9.19
C ARG A 31 -14.16 16.11 -10.71
N GLU A 32 -14.32 17.33 -11.23
CA GLU A 32 -14.21 17.63 -12.68
C GLU A 32 -12.80 17.28 -13.23
N GLU A 33 -11.76 17.39 -12.41
CA GLU A 33 -10.39 17.04 -12.79
C GLU A 33 -10.22 15.52 -12.91
N TYR A 34 -11.05 14.73 -12.23
CA TYR A 34 -10.99 13.28 -12.23
C TYR A 34 -11.89 12.60 -13.26
N LEU A 35 -12.90 13.30 -13.83
CA LEU A 35 -13.81 12.71 -14.81
C LEU A 35 -13.09 12.10 -16.02
N PRO A 36 -12.13 12.78 -16.68
CA PRO A 36 -11.44 12.21 -17.82
C PRO A 36 -10.61 10.96 -17.47
N GLN A 37 -10.02 10.96 -16.27
CA GLN A 37 -9.26 9.80 -15.78
C GLN A 37 -10.18 8.62 -15.45
N LEU A 38 -11.35 8.90 -14.87
CA LEU A 38 -12.33 7.90 -14.48
C LEU A 38 -12.89 7.12 -15.69
N GLU A 39 -12.98 7.76 -16.85
CA GLU A 39 -13.38 7.09 -18.10
C GLU A 39 -12.42 5.99 -18.52
N LEU A 40 -11.13 6.16 -18.22
CA LEU A 40 -10.07 5.18 -18.52
C LEU A 40 -10.00 4.03 -17.50
N ILE A 41 -10.66 4.19 -16.34
CA ILE A 41 -10.64 3.18 -15.27
C ILE A 41 -11.77 2.16 -15.51
N ARG A 42 -11.41 0.87 -15.48
CA ARG A 42 -12.39 -0.23 -15.55
C ARG A 42 -13.43 -0.09 -14.45
N THR A 43 -14.69 -0.34 -14.76
CA THR A 43 -15.83 -0.13 -13.86
C THR A 43 -15.63 -0.80 -12.49
N GLU A 44 -15.07 -2.02 -12.47
CA GLU A 44 -14.85 -2.80 -11.25
C GLU A 44 -13.82 -2.15 -10.31
N ARG A 45 -12.91 -1.30 -10.86
CA ARG A 45 -11.86 -0.62 -10.09
C ARG A 45 -12.18 0.82 -9.73
N ARG A 46 -13.27 1.38 -10.24
CA ARG A 46 -13.64 2.80 -10.01
C ARG A 46 -13.84 3.13 -8.54
N ARG A 47 -14.47 2.22 -7.79
CA ARG A 47 -14.72 2.42 -6.35
C ARG A 47 -13.42 2.55 -5.56
N GLU A 48 -12.50 1.61 -5.74
CA GLU A 48 -11.19 1.61 -5.08
C GLU A 48 -10.37 2.85 -5.47
N TRP A 49 -10.38 3.17 -6.76
CA TRP A 49 -9.67 4.31 -7.31
C TRP A 49 -10.21 5.64 -6.74
N LEU A 50 -11.52 5.82 -6.66
CA LEU A 50 -12.16 7.01 -6.09
C LEU A 50 -11.96 7.09 -4.58
N ALA A 51 -12.07 5.97 -3.87
CA ALA A 51 -11.85 5.93 -2.43
C ALA A 51 -10.45 6.42 -2.03
N CYS A 52 -9.41 6.06 -2.81
CA CYS A 52 -8.06 6.59 -2.59
C CYS A 52 -8.01 8.12 -2.72
N ARG A 53 -8.76 8.74 -3.64
CA ARG A 53 -8.80 10.20 -3.82
C ARG A 53 -9.57 10.89 -2.72
N VAL A 54 -10.71 10.31 -2.31
CA VAL A 54 -11.47 10.81 -1.16
C VAL A 54 -10.62 10.75 0.11
N LEU A 55 -9.97 9.61 0.37
CA LEU A 55 -9.06 9.47 1.51
C LEU A 55 -7.93 10.52 1.46
N LEU A 56 -7.31 10.70 0.30
CA LEU A 56 -6.26 11.69 0.12
C LEU A 56 -6.76 13.11 0.43
N GLN A 57 -7.94 13.50 -0.06
CA GLN A 57 -8.57 14.78 0.25
C GLN A 57 -8.81 14.95 1.76
N GLU A 58 -9.28 13.89 2.44
CA GLU A 58 -9.49 13.90 3.90
C GLU A 58 -8.17 14.03 4.69
N LEU A 59 -7.10 13.40 4.20
CA LEU A 59 -5.78 13.49 4.83
C LEU A 59 -5.19 14.90 4.72
N THR A 60 -5.28 15.50 3.53
CA THR A 60 -4.69 16.83 3.25
C THR A 60 -5.58 18.01 3.66
N GLY A 61 -6.86 17.76 3.96
CA GLY A 61 -7.84 18.79 4.29
C GLY A 61 -8.36 19.58 3.08
N GLY A 62 -7.95 19.23 1.86
CA GLY A 62 -8.36 19.92 0.65
C GLY A 62 -8.13 19.11 -0.63
N PRO A 63 -8.58 19.63 -1.77
CA PRO A 63 -8.40 18.96 -3.04
C PRO A 63 -6.92 18.91 -3.43
N VAL A 64 -6.48 17.77 -3.91
CA VAL A 64 -5.13 17.54 -4.46
C VAL A 64 -5.24 16.68 -5.71
N CYS A 65 -4.33 16.91 -6.66
CA CYS A 65 -4.29 16.16 -7.90
C CYS A 65 -3.20 15.10 -7.85
N VAL A 66 -3.61 13.85 -8.07
CA VAL A 66 -2.69 12.72 -8.26
C VAL A 66 -2.40 12.58 -9.74
N ALA A 67 -1.13 12.67 -10.11
CA ALA A 67 -0.63 12.31 -11.42
C ALA A 67 0.30 11.08 -11.33
N TYR A 68 0.67 10.53 -12.48
CA TYR A 68 1.46 9.30 -12.54
C TYR A 68 2.71 9.52 -13.40
N ARG A 69 3.82 8.97 -12.94
CA ARG A 69 5.07 8.91 -13.70
C ARG A 69 4.97 7.84 -14.79
N PRO A 70 5.89 7.82 -15.78
CA PRO A 70 5.90 6.77 -16.81
C PRO A 70 5.95 5.35 -16.27
N ASN A 71 6.61 5.12 -15.13
CA ASN A 71 6.67 3.83 -14.44
C ASN A 71 5.42 3.52 -13.57
N GLY A 72 4.35 4.33 -13.66
CA GLY A 72 3.11 4.15 -12.91
C GLY A 72 3.13 4.66 -11.46
N ALA A 73 4.25 5.16 -10.96
CA ALA A 73 4.34 5.68 -9.59
C ALA A 73 3.51 6.97 -9.42
N PRO A 74 2.65 7.07 -8.39
CA PRO A 74 1.86 8.26 -8.15
C PRO A 74 2.72 9.42 -7.62
N TYR A 75 2.33 10.64 -7.94
CA TYR A 75 2.87 11.86 -7.32
C TYR A 75 1.79 12.93 -7.21
N LEU A 76 1.99 13.90 -6.32
CA LEU A 76 1.07 15.03 -6.14
C LEU A 76 1.54 16.23 -6.95
N SER A 77 0.69 16.71 -7.86
CA SER A 77 0.96 17.93 -8.62
C SER A 77 0.98 19.15 -7.69
N GLY A 78 2.07 19.93 -7.74
CA GLY A 78 2.21 21.14 -6.93
C GLY A 78 2.54 20.91 -5.44
N SER A 79 2.94 19.70 -5.05
CA SER A 79 3.33 19.37 -3.67
C SER A 79 4.71 18.71 -3.63
N SER A 80 5.46 18.97 -2.57
CA SER A 80 6.72 18.28 -2.26
C SER A 80 6.53 16.96 -1.49
N LEU A 81 5.30 16.63 -1.12
CA LEU A 81 5.01 15.38 -0.41
C LEU A 81 5.14 14.18 -1.35
N HIS A 82 5.80 13.15 -0.86
CA HIS A 82 5.82 11.83 -1.48
C HIS A 82 4.55 11.07 -1.08
N ILE A 83 3.94 10.40 -2.05
CA ILE A 83 2.70 9.66 -1.87
C ILE A 83 2.91 8.18 -2.20
N SER A 84 2.28 7.32 -1.41
CA SER A 84 2.07 5.92 -1.77
C SER A 84 0.59 5.57 -1.57
N ILE A 85 0.08 4.76 -2.48
CA ILE A 85 -1.34 4.37 -2.53
C ILE A 85 -1.41 2.85 -2.64
N SER A 86 -2.31 2.25 -1.86
CA SER A 86 -2.69 0.86 -2.02
C SER A 86 -4.20 0.70 -1.84
N HIS A 87 -4.75 -0.34 -2.42
CA HIS A 87 -6.14 -0.71 -2.22
C HIS A 87 -6.29 -2.23 -2.37
N THR A 88 -7.21 -2.77 -1.60
CA THR A 88 -7.61 -4.17 -1.66
C THR A 88 -9.13 -4.25 -1.55
N LYS A 89 -9.70 -5.45 -1.56
CA LYS A 89 -11.15 -5.65 -1.48
C LYS A 89 -11.72 -4.95 -0.24
N GLY A 90 -12.50 -3.87 -0.45
CA GLY A 90 -13.19 -3.12 0.59
C GLY A 90 -12.36 -2.07 1.33
N TYR A 91 -11.07 -1.89 0.97
CA TYR A 91 -10.20 -0.93 1.66
C TYR A 91 -9.30 -0.17 0.69
N ALA A 92 -9.02 1.08 1.04
CA ALA A 92 -8.01 1.93 0.41
C ALA A 92 -7.08 2.47 1.50
N ALA A 93 -5.79 2.57 1.20
CA ALA A 93 -4.77 3.11 2.08
C ALA A 93 -3.91 4.14 1.33
N VAL A 94 -3.60 5.25 2.01
CA VAL A 94 -2.74 6.33 1.48
C VAL A 94 -1.75 6.73 2.55
N LEU A 95 -0.49 6.90 2.14
CA LEU A 95 0.60 7.46 2.94
C LEU A 95 1.15 8.70 2.25
N LEU A 96 1.38 9.75 3.03
CA LEU A 96 2.04 10.99 2.63
C LEU A 96 3.21 11.29 3.57
N GLN A 97 4.36 11.62 3.03
CA GLN A 97 5.53 11.99 3.82
C GLN A 97 6.46 12.94 3.08
N ASN A 98 7.29 13.69 3.86
CA ASN A 98 8.28 14.61 3.29
C ASN A 98 9.57 13.90 2.81
N ARG A 99 9.83 12.69 3.33
CA ARG A 99 11.00 11.89 2.93
C ARG A 99 10.71 11.15 1.62
N PRO A 100 11.69 10.96 0.74
CA PRO A 100 11.57 10.04 -0.39
C PRO A 100 11.31 8.60 0.07
N ALA A 101 11.03 7.71 -0.87
CA ALA A 101 10.72 6.30 -0.60
C ALA A 101 9.47 6.10 0.28
N ALA A 102 8.36 6.77 -0.05
CA ALA A 102 7.06 6.50 0.55
C ALA A 102 6.53 5.14 0.07
N GLY A 103 6.15 4.28 1.01
CA GLY A 103 5.57 2.98 0.73
C GLY A 103 4.44 2.64 1.69
N ILE A 104 3.31 2.20 1.17
CA ILE A 104 2.20 1.60 1.91
C ILE A 104 1.57 0.49 1.09
N ASP A 105 1.25 -0.61 1.73
CA ASP A 105 0.47 -1.67 1.12
C ASP A 105 -0.56 -2.23 2.09
N ILE A 106 -1.72 -2.64 1.55
CA ILE A 106 -2.83 -3.23 2.29
C ILE A 106 -3.40 -4.41 1.52
N GLU A 107 -3.57 -5.55 2.21
CA GLU A 107 -4.14 -6.76 1.64
C GLU A 107 -5.23 -7.34 2.54
N TYR A 108 -6.40 -7.68 1.96
CA TYR A 108 -7.44 -8.37 2.69
C TYR A 108 -7.05 -9.84 2.96
N HIS A 109 -7.56 -10.42 4.02
CA HIS A 109 -7.31 -11.82 4.36
C HIS A 109 -7.82 -12.74 3.27
N SER A 110 -6.90 -13.50 2.66
CA SER A 110 -7.18 -14.38 1.55
C SER A 110 -6.15 -15.51 1.48
N GLY A 111 -6.61 -16.75 1.39
CA GLY A 111 -5.75 -17.91 1.11
C GLY A 111 -5.07 -17.89 -0.26
N ARG A 112 -5.27 -16.84 -1.07
CA ARG A 112 -4.60 -16.65 -2.35
C ARG A 112 -3.08 -16.50 -2.20
N VAL A 113 -2.63 -15.88 -1.12
CA VAL A 113 -1.20 -15.64 -0.84
C VAL A 113 -0.42 -16.97 -0.78
N SER A 114 -1.00 -18.02 -0.19
CA SER A 114 -0.37 -19.34 -0.10
C SER A 114 -0.11 -19.98 -1.48
N ARG A 115 -0.95 -19.67 -2.49
CA ARG A 115 -0.78 -20.21 -3.86
C ARG A 115 0.37 -19.56 -4.63
N ILE A 116 0.76 -18.36 -4.25
CA ILE A 116 1.82 -17.60 -4.91
C ILE A 116 3.10 -17.52 -4.08
N ARG A 117 3.14 -18.18 -2.90
CA ARG A 117 4.26 -18.07 -1.95
C ARG A 117 5.63 -18.35 -2.58
N SER A 118 5.72 -19.34 -3.46
CA SER A 118 6.96 -19.68 -4.16
C SER A 118 7.48 -18.57 -5.11
N ARG A 119 6.69 -17.53 -5.37
CA ARG A 119 7.09 -16.40 -6.21
C ARG A 119 7.72 -15.25 -5.43
N PHE A 120 7.63 -15.27 -4.10
CA PHE A 120 8.13 -14.18 -3.27
C PHE A 120 8.81 -14.62 -1.98
N MET A 121 8.60 -15.85 -1.50
CA MET A 121 9.23 -16.36 -0.27
C MET A 121 10.51 -17.10 -0.58
N ASN A 122 11.63 -16.65 -0.02
CA ASN A 122 12.90 -17.39 -0.05
C ASN A 122 12.97 -18.44 1.09
N PRO A 123 13.93 -19.37 1.08
CA PRO A 123 14.01 -20.43 2.09
C PRO A 123 14.18 -19.94 3.54
N GLU A 124 14.84 -18.81 3.77
CA GLU A 124 15.03 -18.23 5.10
C GLU A 124 13.71 -17.65 5.63
N GLU A 125 12.99 -16.91 4.79
CA GLU A 125 11.65 -16.37 5.10
C GLU A 125 10.66 -17.51 5.37
N GLU A 126 10.68 -18.57 4.54
CA GLU A 126 9.83 -19.76 4.72
C GLU A 126 10.07 -20.46 6.07
N ALA A 127 11.33 -20.56 6.50
CA ALA A 127 11.69 -21.20 7.76
C ALA A 127 11.18 -20.39 8.99
N GLY A 128 10.98 -19.09 8.82
CA GLY A 128 10.50 -18.17 9.86
C GLY A 128 8.98 -18.07 10.00
N ILE A 129 8.20 -18.72 9.13
CA ILE A 129 6.73 -18.61 9.15
C ILE A 129 6.12 -19.22 10.41
N ASP A 130 5.33 -18.43 11.13
CA ASP A 130 4.49 -18.90 12.22
C ASP A 130 3.39 -19.82 11.68
N LYS A 131 3.29 -21.05 12.24
CA LYS A 131 2.37 -22.08 11.76
C LYS A 131 0.93 -21.88 12.24
N GLU A 132 0.74 -21.18 13.36
CA GLU A 132 -0.58 -20.88 13.90
C GLU A 132 -1.24 -19.71 13.16
N HIS A 133 -0.41 -18.79 12.62
CA HIS A 133 -0.84 -17.59 11.89
C HIS A 133 -0.26 -17.55 10.47
N GLU A 134 -0.21 -18.71 9.80
CA GLU A 134 0.49 -18.86 8.52
C GLU A 134 -0.01 -17.87 7.45
N THR A 135 -1.32 -17.70 7.33
CA THR A 135 -1.91 -16.83 6.30
C THR A 135 -1.54 -15.36 6.53
N GLU A 136 -1.69 -14.89 7.76
CA GLU A 136 -1.39 -13.51 8.16
C GLU A 136 0.11 -13.22 8.04
N HIS A 137 0.95 -14.14 8.47
CA HIS A 137 2.40 -13.98 8.37
C HIS A 137 2.90 -13.99 6.91
N LEU A 138 2.30 -14.82 6.04
CA LEU A 138 2.55 -14.78 4.60
C LEU A 138 2.07 -13.45 3.97
N LEU A 139 0.90 -12.94 4.39
CA LEU A 139 0.41 -11.64 3.94
C LEU A 139 1.31 -10.50 4.39
N LEU A 140 1.88 -10.55 5.61
CA LEU A 140 2.88 -9.58 6.06
C LEU A 140 4.11 -9.57 5.16
N HIS A 141 4.64 -10.74 4.79
CA HIS A 141 5.77 -10.84 3.85
C HIS A 141 5.42 -10.29 2.47
N TRP A 142 4.24 -10.61 1.95
CA TRP A 142 3.76 -10.08 0.67
C TRP A 142 3.62 -8.55 0.70
N CYS A 143 2.86 -8.01 1.67
CA CYS A 143 2.69 -6.57 1.86
C CYS A 143 4.03 -5.85 2.05
N ALA A 144 4.96 -6.43 2.81
CA ALA A 144 6.29 -5.85 3.03
C ALA A 144 7.05 -5.68 1.71
N LYS A 145 7.03 -6.71 0.85
CA LYS A 145 7.69 -6.67 -0.45
C LYS A 145 7.01 -5.72 -1.43
N GLU A 146 5.67 -5.65 -1.44
CA GLU A 146 4.91 -4.64 -2.20
C GLU A 146 5.24 -3.22 -1.71
N THR A 147 5.31 -3.00 -0.40
CA THR A 147 5.71 -1.72 0.17
C THR A 147 7.13 -1.35 -0.24
N LEU A 148 8.08 -2.28 -0.11
CA LEU A 148 9.48 -2.07 -0.50
C LEU A 148 9.61 -1.81 -2.01
N PHE A 149 8.89 -2.54 -2.85
CA PHE A 149 8.84 -2.31 -4.31
C PHE A 149 8.41 -0.87 -4.63
N LYS A 150 7.34 -0.38 -3.99
CA LYS A 150 6.87 1.01 -4.15
C LYS A 150 7.92 2.03 -3.69
N MET A 151 8.66 1.72 -2.61
CA MET A 151 9.69 2.61 -2.05
C MET A 151 10.90 2.76 -2.95
N ILE A 152 11.38 1.68 -3.53
CA ILE A 152 12.58 1.71 -4.39
C ILE A 152 12.30 2.25 -5.79
N GLY A 153 11.06 2.12 -6.30
CA GLY A 153 10.63 2.69 -7.58
C GLY A 153 11.42 2.19 -8.79
N GLN A 154 12.06 1.02 -8.68
CA GLN A 154 12.86 0.40 -9.74
C GLN A 154 12.00 -0.45 -10.65
N GLU A 155 12.42 -0.59 -11.90
CA GLU A 155 11.84 -1.52 -12.86
C GLU A 155 12.54 -2.89 -12.80
N GLU A 156 11.90 -3.92 -13.34
CA GLU A 156 12.43 -5.28 -13.41
C GLU A 156 12.86 -5.87 -12.04
N VAL A 157 12.01 -5.68 -11.02
CA VAL A 157 12.24 -6.21 -9.68
C VAL A 157 11.63 -7.61 -9.56
N ASP A 158 12.46 -8.58 -9.19
CA ASP A 158 12.03 -9.92 -8.81
C ASP A 158 11.80 -9.99 -7.30
N PHE A 159 10.57 -10.30 -6.88
CA PHE A 159 10.17 -10.32 -5.47
C PHE A 159 10.86 -11.43 -4.65
N LEU A 160 11.22 -12.52 -5.30
CA LEU A 160 11.92 -13.63 -4.65
C LEU A 160 13.40 -13.33 -4.44
N HIS A 161 14.05 -12.73 -5.46
CA HIS A 161 15.50 -12.59 -5.50
C HIS A 161 15.99 -11.20 -5.08
N HIS A 162 15.17 -10.16 -5.22
CA HIS A 162 15.62 -8.80 -4.96
C HIS A 162 15.04 -8.17 -3.69
N LEU A 163 13.89 -8.67 -3.18
CA LEU A 163 13.21 -8.10 -2.02
C LEU A 163 13.22 -9.08 -0.86
N HIS A 164 13.70 -8.62 0.29
CA HIS A 164 13.92 -9.49 1.44
C HIS A 164 13.32 -8.92 2.71
N VAL A 165 12.73 -9.80 3.51
CA VAL A 165 12.23 -9.50 4.86
C VAL A 165 13.08 -10.25 5.86
N ARG A 166 13.69 -9.56 6.82
CA ARG A 166 14.42 -10.25 7.90
C ARG A 166 13.44 -11.00 8.79
N PRO A 167 13.81 -12.18 9.30
CA PRO A 167 12.96 -12.94 10.20
C PRO A 167 12.48 -12.10 11.38
N PHE A 168 11.20 -12.21 11.69
CA PHE A 168 10.55 -11.54 12.82
C PHE A 168 9.47 -12.45 13.42
N PRO A 169 9.18 -12.35 14.73
CA PRO A 169 8.09 -13.08 15.33
C PRO A 169 6.75 -12.47 14.88
N TYR A 170 5.74 -13.32 14.67
CA TYR A 170 4.39 -12.84 14.38
C TYR A 170 3.82 -12.05 15.56
N ALA A 171 3.18 -10.94 15.27
CA ALA A 171 2.34 -10.14 16.17
C ALA A 171 1.28 -9.40 15.37
N GLU A 172 0.22 -8.90 16.04
CA GLU A 172 -0.83 -8.13 15.37
C GLU A 172 -0.38 -6.72 14.97
N GLU A 173 0.62 -6.17 15.65
CA GLU A 173 1.25 -4.90 15.28
C GLU A 173 2.74 -4.89 15.64
N GLY A 174 3.52 -4.11 14.94
CA GLY A 174 4.94 -4.01 15.21
C GLY A 174 5.72 -3.40 14.06
N SER A 175 6.98 -3.76 13.99
CA SER A 175 7.86 -3.37 12.89
C SER A 175 8.89 -4.44 12.60
N PHE A 176 9.34 -4.50 11.35
CA PHE A 176 10.40 -5.39 10.91
C PHE A 176 11.33 -4.69 9.94
N THR A 177 12.46 -5.32 9.67
CA THR A 177 13.46 -4.82 8.73
C THR A 177 13.29 -5.51 7.38
N VAL A 178 13.29 -4.70 6.31
CA VAL A 178 13.34 -5.16 4.93
C VAL A 178 14.59 -4.61 4.24
N TYR A 179 15.07 -5.30 3.23
CA TYR A 179 16.17 -4.82 2.41
C TYR A 179 16.04 -5.29 0.96
N GLU A 180 16.67 -4.56 0.06
CA GLU A 180 16.67 -4.90 -1.35
C GLU A 180 18.12 -5.12 -1.86
N THR A 181 18.24 -5.91 -2.92
CA THR A 181 19.49 -6.24 -3.58
C THR A 181 19.45 -5.89 -5.07
N ARG A 182 18.46 -5.10 -5.50
CA ARG A 182 18.27 -4.68 -6.90
C ARG A 182 19.21 -3.52 -7.25
N THR A 183 19.46 -2.62 -6.30
CA THR A 183 20.38 -1.51 -6.48
C THR A 183 21.78 -1.86 -5.97
N GLU A 184 22.80 -1.17 -6.46
CA GLU A 184 24.20 -1.40 -6.02
C GLU A 184 24.39 -1.07 -4.54
N GLU A 185 23.61 -0.13 -4.00
CA GLU A 185 23.70 0.33 -2.61
C GLU A 185 23.04 -0.64 -1.61
N GLY A 186 22.09 -1.44 -2.05
CA GLY A 186 21.40 -2.42 -1.21
C GLY A 186 20.69 -1.79 -0.01
N ALA A 187 19.67 -0.97 -0.25
CA ALA A 187 19.03 -0.18 0.81
C ALA A 187 18.28 -1.05 1.84
N VAL A 188 18.39 -0.64 3.10
CA VAL A 188 17.72 -1.28 4.25
C VAL A 188 16.70 -0.31 4.84
N TYR A 189 15.49 -0.80 5.10
CA TYR A 189 14.39 -0.01 5.64
C TYR A 189 13.74 -0.72 6.83
N ARG A 190 13.10 0.06 7.69
CA ARG A 190 12.19 -0.42 8.71
C ARG A 190 10.77 -0.11 8.27
N LEU A 191 9.91 -1.10 8.30
CA LEU A 191 8.48 -0.96 8.04
C LEU A 191 7.69 -1.22 9.31
N ASP A 192 6.67 -0.39 9.55
CA ASP A 192 5.64 -0.67 10.54
C ASP A 192 4.54 -1.50 9.90
N TYR A 193 3.86 -2.33 10.69
CA TYR A 193 2.77 -3.16 10.24
C TYR A 193 1.61 -3.23 11.22
N LEU A 194 0.45 -3.59 10.69
CA LEU A 194 -0.78 -3.84 11.43
C LEU A 194 -1.50 -5.03 10.81
N VAL A 195 -1.90 -5.98 11.65
CA VAL A 195 -2.79 -7.10 11.31
C VAL A 195 -4.13 -6.87 12.00
N THR A 196 -5.21 -6.98 11.27
CA THR A 196 -6.58 -6.91 11.78
C THR A 196 -7.34 -8.16 11.36
N PRO A 197 -8.55 -8.42 11.83
CA PRO A 197 -9.37 -9.54 11.32
C PRO A 197 -9.69 -9.45 9.82
N ASP A 198 -9.64 -8.25 9.22
CA ASP A 198 -10.06 -8.02 7.84
C ASP A 198 -8.90 -7.86 6.85
N PHE A 199 -7.76 -7.30 7.31
CA PHE A 199 -6.63 -6.96 6.43
C PHE A 199 -5.29 -6.94 7.17
N VAL A 200 -4.24 -7.03 6.38
CA VAL A 200 -2.85 -6.75 6.77
C VAL A 200 -2.39 -5.47 6.08
N LEU A 201 -1.63 -4.64 6.79
CA LEU A 201 -1.06 -3.39 6.26
C LEU A 201 0.42 -3.29 6.64
N THR A 202 1.25 -2.80 5.71
CA THR A 202 2.63 -2.40 5.97
C THR A 202 2.89 -0.99 5.44
N ARG A 203 3.76 -0.23 6.09
CA ARG A 203 4.13 1.12 5.67
C ARG A 203 5.56 1.51 6.08
N SER A 204 6.15 2.47 5.36
CA SER A 204 7.43 3.12 5.68
C SER A 204 7.31 4.22 6.73
#